data_432f2d2e92310fe36bff0f1972036e49
#
_entry.id   432f2d2e92310fe36bff0f1972036e49
#
_cell.length_a   1.000
_cell.length_b   1.000
_cell.length_c   1.000
_cell.angle_alpha   90.00
_cell.angle_beta   90.00
_cell.angle_gamma   90.00
#
_symmetry.space_group_name_H-M   'P 1'
#
loop_
_entity.id
_entity.type
_entity.pdbx_description
1 polymer ?
#
loop_
_entity_poly.entity_id
_entity_poly.type
_entity_poly.pdbx_seq_one_letter_code
_entity_poly.pdbx_strand_id
1 'polypeptide(L)'
;DFTSYGEIGVTGTARFNAKSYIGGKLEIRNNAQVINTGTVTLGNDCSYTLKGMFTNSKNGSVTDNRRAYDNSAMSVETISLYTTDALTGIDVSWAQGGTIDWAKVKSSGIDFAMIRSSRGRISDDYPMTSDTYFHENMKGAMQNGIPAGVYHYCYAETVEEARDEAKFVLSLISGYEISYPIVFDIEDQWYVRNGYSKQTLTAMTEAFCEEIANAGYLPVVYSYASFFNSYLDMTALSKYPVWVAHVDTDKPAYSGTYFMWQYSWEGSISGIDGDVDMDHCYVDFDAYTRKFGLNGRK
;
A
#
# COMPACT_ATOMS: atom_id res chain seq x y z
N ASP A 1 31.86 9.05 -0.40
CA ASP A 1 31.56 7.62 -0.49
C ASP A 1 31.63 7.00 0.91
N PHE A 2 30.69 6.16 1.22
CA PHE A 2 30.56 5.53 2.53
C PHE A 2 30.38 4.01 2.36
N THR A 3 31.06 3.24 3.18
CA THR A 3 30.91 1.77 3.19
C THR A 3 30.79 1.30 4.63
N SER A 4 29.77 0.50 4.94
CA SER A 4 29.58 -0.12 6.26
C SER A 4 29.27 -1.61 6.13
N TYR A 5 29.96 -2.40 6.93
CA TYR A 5 29.66 -3.82 7.18
C TYR A 5 29.10 -4.05 8.59
N GLY A 6 29.01 -2.99 9.39
CA GLY A 6 28.43 -3.02 10.73
C GLY A 6 26.97 -2.59 10.77
N GLU A 7 26.52 -2.28 11.98
CA GLU A 7 25.17 -1.76 12.20
C GLU A 7 25.11 -0.26 12.02
N ILE A 8 24.11 0.23 11.28
CA ILE A 8 23.76 1.64 11.14
C ILE A 8 22.34 1.81 11.72
N GLY A 9 22.23 2.53 12.82
CA GLY A 9 20.96 2.93 13.40
C GLY A 9 20.67 4.39 13.15
N VAL A 10 19.54 4.71 12.54
CA VAL A 10 19.09 6.08 12.32
C VAL A 10 18.00 6.42 13.31
N THR A 11 18.19 7.47 14.13
CA THR A 11 17.26 7.93 15.17
C THR A 11 16.70 9.32 14.91
N GLY A 12 17.18 10.02 13.89
CA GLY A 12 16.75 11.33 13.45
C GLY A 12 16.73 11.41 11.93
N THR A 13 17.15 12.53 11.35
CA THR A 13 17.25 12.65 9.90
C THR A 13 18.67 12.35 9.44
N ALA A 14 18.85 11.35 8.59
CA ALA A 14 20.09 11.06 7.89
C ALA A 14 19.95 11.38 6.39
N ARG A 15 21.07 11.80 5.76
CA ARG A 15 21.11 12.10 4.33
C ARG A 15 22.23 11.31 3.67
N PHE A 16 21.92 10.56 2.63
CA PHE A 16 22.90 9.92 1.75
C PHE A 16 23.04 10.74 0.46
N ASN A 17 24.09 11.55 0.37
CA ASN A 17 24.28 12.49 -0.75
C ASN A 17 25.31 12.00 -1.78
N ALA A 18 25.94 10.84 -1.53
CA ALA A 18 26.97 10.27 -2.36
C ALA A 18 26.77 8.75 -2.51
N LYS A 19 27.73 8.05 -3.11
CA LYS A 19 27.68 6.59 -3.19
C LYS A 19 27.87 5.98 -1.80
N SER A 20 26.96 5.12 -1.41
CA SER A 20 26.97 4.43 -0.12
C SER A 20 26.78 2.93 -0.33
N TYR A 21 27.61 2.12 0.31
CA TYR A 21 27.46 0.67 0.33
C TYR A 21 27.18 0.20 1.76
N ILE A 22 26.14 -0.61 1.93
CA ILE A 22 25.73 -1.17 3.23
C ILE A 22 25.70 -2.68 3.12
N GLY A 23 26.67 -3.35 3.71
CA GLY A 23 26.80 -4.80 3.72
C GLY A 23 26.37 -5.44 5.06
N GLY A 24 26.17 -4.61 6.10
CA GLY A 24 25.76 -5.06 7.43
C GLY A 24 24.28 -4.80 7.71
N LYS A 25 23.97 -4.22 8.88
CA LYS A 25 22.59 -3.91 9.29
C LYS A 25 22.28 -2.43 9.09
N LEU A 26 21.15 -2.11 8.45
CA LEU A 26 20.56 -0.79 8.44
C LEU A 26 19.22 -0.81 9.21
N GLU A 27 19.14 -0.03 10.28
CA GLU A 27 17.91 0.14 11.07
C GLU A 27 17.49 1.62 11.05
N ILE A 28 16.31 1.90 10.51
CA ILE A 28 15.68 3.22 10.57
C ILE A 28 14.60 3.16 11.66
N ARG A 29 14.87 3.79 12.81
CA ARG A 29 14.04 3.70 14.01
C ARG A 29 12.77 4.53 13.90
N ASN A 30 11.85 4.34 14.83
CA ASN A 30 10.59 5.07 14.90
C ASN A 30 10.82 6.61 14.81
N ASN A 31 10.02 7.27 13.95
CA ASN A 31 10.11 8.71 13.69
C ASN A 31 11.42 9.21 13.05
N ALA A 32 12.31 8.29 12.67
CA ALA A 32 13.52 8.66 11.94
C ALA A 32 13.25 8.76 10.43
N GLN A 33 14.08 9.56 9.74
CA GLN A 33 13.99 9.74 8.30
C GLN A 33 15.37 9.59 7.66
N VAL A 34 15.40 8.83 6.56
CA VAL A 34 16.53 8.82 5.63
C VAL A 34 16.11 9.50 4.34
N ILE A 35 16.91 10.45 3.87
CA ILE A 35 16.74 11.12 2.58
C ILE A 35 17.95 10.76 1.71
N ASN A 36 17.72 10.00 0.65
CA ASN A 36 18.74 9.61 -0.29
C ASN A 36 18.72 10.50 -1.53
N THR A 37 19.80 11.23 -1.76
CA THR A 37 20.04 12.02 -2.97
C THR A 37 21.19 11.48 -3.82
N GLY A 38 21.85 10.42 -3.33
CA GLY A 38 22.95 9.75 -3.99
C GLY A 38 22.60 8.33 -4.44
N THR A 39 23.57 7.44 -4.44
CA THR A 39 23.38 6.01 -4.72
C THR A 39 23.60 5.19 -3.45
N VAL A 40 22.62 4.42 -3.03
CA VAL A 40 22.75 3.45 -1.94
C VAL A 40 22.76 2.04 -2.55
N THR A 41 23.77 1.25 -2.21
CA THR A 41 23.84 -0.18 -2.55
C THR A 41 23.72 -1.00 -1.27
N LEU A 42 22.72 -1.87 -1.20
CA LEU A 42 22.59 -2.89 -0.16
C LEU A 42 23.29 -4.16 -0.63
N GLY A 43 24.24 -4.62 0.16
CA GLY A 43 24.96 -5.86 -0.14
C GLY A 43 24.09 -7.11 0.05
N ASN A 44 24.57 -8.26 -0.47
CA ASN A 44 23.84 -9.53 -0.45
C ASN A 44 23.42 -10.00 0.96
N ASP A 45 24.22 -9.67 1.97
CA ASP A 45 23.99 -10.06 3.36
C ASP A 45 23.45 -8.90 4.23
N CYS A 46 23.06 -7.79 3.60
CA CYS A 46 22.50 -6.67 4.32
C CYS A 46 21.15 -7.05 4.94
N SER A 47 21.03 -6.86 6.25
CA SER A 47 19.74 -6.85 6.92
C SER A 47 19.22 -5.41 7.02
N TYR A 48 17.94 -5.23 6.80
CA TYR A 48 17.30 -3.93 6.78
C TYR A 48 16.04 -3.92 7.65
N THR A 49 15.94 -2.95 8.55
CA THR A 49 14.76 -2.77 9.42
C THR A 49 14.25 -1.35 9.28
N LEU A 50 13.02 -1.18 8.82
CA LEU A 50 12.36 0.11 8.68
C LEU A 50 11.27 0.28 9.73
N LYS A 51 11.51 1.20 10.67
CA LYS A 51 10.51 1.71 11.61
C LYS A 51 10.27 3.21 11.44
N GLY A 52 10.97 3.82 10.49
CA GLY A 52 10.88 5.21 10.08
C GLY A 52 10.66 5.31 8.56
N MET A 53 11.05 6.43 7.97
CA MET A 53 10.87 6.71 6.55
C MET A 53 12.20 6.69 5.80
N PHE A 54 12.22 6.04 4.63
CA PHE A 54 13.32 6.12 3.68
C PHE A 54 12.80 6.72 2.36
N THR A 55 13.35 7.84 1.94
CA THR A 55 12.92 8.55 0.74
C THR A 55 14.07 8.71 -0.24
N ASN A 56 13.92 8.28 -1.47
CA ASN A 56 14.78 8.68 -2.57
C ASN A 56 14.30 10.02 -3.14
N SER A 57 15.18 11.00 -3.23
CA SER A 57 14.90 12.18 -4.02
C SER A 57 15.06 11.87 -5.51
N LYS A 58 14.60 12.80 -6.36
CA LYS A 58 14.63 12.68 -7.84
C LYS A 58 15.98 12.24 -8.43
N ASN A 59 17.08 12.50 -7.74
CA ASN A 59 18.43 12.10 -8.16
C ASN A 59 18.99 10.92 -7.34
N GLY A 60 18.22 10.39 -6.39
CA GLY A 60 18.62 9.26 -5.57
C GLY A 60 18.32 7.93 -6.25
N SER A 61 19.18 6.94 -6.05
CA SER A 61 18.98 5.58 -6.50
C SER A 61 19.33 4.58 -5.41
N VAL A 62 18.64 3.45 -5.41
CA VAL A 62 18.96 2.30 -4.56
C VAL A 62 19.22 1.10 -5.44
N THR A 63 20.38 0.46 -5.23
CA THR A 63 20.68 -0.87 -5.80
C THR A 63 20.59 -1.87 -4.68
N ASP A 64 19.61 -2.76 -4.78
CA ASP A 64 19.40 -3.82 -3.80
C ASP A 64 19.94 -5.13 -4.34
N ASN A 65 21.07 -5.58 -3.78
CA ASN A 65 21.73 -6.83 -4.12
C ASN A 65 21.41 -7.93 -3.10
N ARG A 66 20.51 -7.68 -2.14
CA ARG A 66 20.12 -8.73 -1.19
C ARG A 66 19.56 -9.94 -1.94
N ARG A 67 19.75 -11.11 -1.35
CA ARG A 67 19.23 -12.36 -1.92
C ARG A 67 17.74 -12.27 -2.13
N ALA A 68 17.26 -12.89 -3.22
CA ALA A 68 15.85 -12.93 -3.55
C ALA A 68 14.99 -13.27 -2.32
N TYR A 69 13.96 -12.50 -2.15
CA TYR A 69 13.02 -12.56 -1.05
C TYR A 69 12.38 -13.97 -0.93
N ASP A 70 12.38 -14.50 0.27
CA ASP A 70 11.54 -15.65 0.62
C ASP A 70 10.12 -15.13 0.90
N ASN A 71 9.14 -15.56 0.08
CA ASN A 71 7.74 -15.16 0.20
C ASN A 71 7.12 -15.44 1.60
N SER A 72 7.76 -16.26 2.43
CA SER A 72 7.33 -16.54 3.80
C SER A 72 7.54 -15.37 4.78
N ALA A 73 8.23 -14.31 4.35
CA ALA A 73 8.58 -13.16 5.17
C ALA A 73 8.34 -11.83 4.43
N MET A 74 7.13 -11.61 3.88
CA MET A 74 6.75 -10.26 3.43
C MET A 74 6.80 -9.33 4.63
N SER A 75 7.89 -8.56 4.76
CA SER A 75 8.06 -7.60 5.83
C SER A 75 7.99 -6.19 5.26
N VAL A 76 7.38 -5.28 6.02
CA VAL A 76 7.40 -3.84 5.78
C VAL A 76 8.82 -3.33 5.49
N GLU A 77 9.81 -3.99 6.05
CA GLU A 77 11.24 -3.73 5.90
C GLU A 77 11.74 -3.83 4.45
N THR A 78 11.12 -4.67 3.63
CA THR A 78 11.56 -4.91 2.25
C THR A 78 10.99 -3.88 1.27
N ILE A 79 9.84 -3.29 1.58
CA ILE A 79 9.09 -2.40 0.68
C ILE A 79 9.74 -1.02 0.57
N SER A 80 10.40 -0.55 1.62
CA SER A 80 10.91 0.81 1.76
C SER A 80 12.01 1.24 0.81
N LEU A 81 12.56 0.35 0.00
CA LEU A 81 13.76 0.60 -0.80
C LEU A 81 13.51 1.32 -2.12
N TYR A 82 12.27 1.53 -2.49
CA TYR A 82 11.89 2.02 -3.83
C TYR A 82 11.18 3.36 -3.80
N THR A 83 11.32 4.11 -2.71
CA THR A 83 10.69 5.43 -2.64
C THR A 83 11.42 6.43 -3.51
N THR A 84 10.65 7.08 -4.37
CA THR A 84 11.00 8.33 -5.05
C THR A 84 10.34 9.50 -4.32
N ASP A 85 10.38 10.72 -4.86
CA ASP A 85 9.41 11.76 -4.51
C ASP A 85 8.01 11.15 -4.65
N ALA A 86 7.11 11.50 -3.75
CA ALA A 86 5.80 10.84 -3.67
C ALA A 86 5.13 10.75 -5.03
N LEU A 87 4.74 9.55 -5.43
CA LEU A 87 3.92 9.31 -6.61
C LEU A 87 2.50 9.83 -6.31
N THR A 88 1.88 10.42 -7.31
CA THR A 88 0.50 10.93 -7.18
C THR A 88 -0.47 9.92 -7.75
N GLY A 89 -1.42 9.51 -6.94
CA GLY A 89 -2.47 8.57 -7.32
C GLY A 89 -3.86 9.07 -7.05
N ILE A 90 -4.80 8.28 -7.50
CA ILE A 90 -6.22 8.42 -7.21
C ILE A 90 -6.79 7.09 -6.75
N ASP A 91 -7.84 7.13 -5.92
CA ASP A 91 -8.66 5.95 -5.76
C ASP A 91 -10.10 6.20 -6.24
N VAL A 92 -10.67 5.18 -6.87
CA VAL A 92 -11.95 5.27 -7.57
C VAL A 92 -12.86 4.07 -7.28
N SER A 93 -14.15 4.34 -7.34
CA SER A 93 -15.21 3.35 -7.15
C SER A 93 -16.41 3.68 -8.03
N TRP A 94 -17.55 3.07 -7.74
CA TRP A 94 -18.83 3.46 -8.38
C TRP A 94 -19.15 4.96 -8.21
N ALA A 95 -18.59 5.61 -7.20
CA ALA A 95 -18.90 7.00 -6.89
C ALA A 95 -18.46 7.98 -7.99
N GLN A 96 -17.36 7.67 -8.70
CA GLN A 96 -16.87 8.45 -9.83
C GLN A 96 -17.61 8.14 -11.14
N GLY A 97 -18.63 7.26 -11.11
CA GLY A 97 -19.42 6.89 -12.28
C GLY A 97 -18.70 5.95 -13.26
N GLY A 98 -19.40 5.59 -14.34
CA GLY A 98 -18.91 4.59 -15.32
C GLY A 98 -18.14 5.15 -16.51
N THR A 99 -17.88 6.46 -16.56
CA THR A 99 -17.26 7.11 -17.72
C THR A 99 -16.04 7.93 -17.35
N ILE A 100 -15.02 7.25 -16.78
CA ILE A 100 -13.73 7.89 -16.56
C ILE A 100 -12.95 7.90 -17.88
N ASP A 101 -12.52 9.08 -18.32
CA ASP A 101 -11.58 9.25 -19.44
C ASP A 101 -10.14 9.02 -18.97
N TRP A 102 -9.75 7.77 -18.93
CA TRP A 102 -8.44 7.34 -18.43
C TRP A 102 -7.26 7.92 -19.21
N ALA A 103 -7.46 8.31 -20.48
CA ALA A 103 -6.41 8.99 -21.25
C ALA A 103 -6.16 10.41 -20.72
N LYS A 104 -7.23 11.13 -20.34
CA LYS A 104 -7.08 12.44 -19.69
C LYS A 104 -6.51 12.29 -18.27
N VAL A 105 -6.96 11.30 -17.51
CA VAL A 105 -6.40 10.99 -16.19
C VAL A 105 -4.89 10.80 -16.28
N LYS A 106 -4.41 9.97 -17.22
CA LYS A 106 -2.96 9.78 -17.45
C LYS A 106 -2.26 11.09 -17.83
N SER A 107 -2.86 11.87 -18.69
CA SER A 107 -2.30 13.16 -19.14
C SER A 107 -2.25 14.21 -18.02
N SER A 108 -3.03 14.03 -16.95
CA SER A 108 -3.01 14.90 -15.76
C SER A 108 -1.87 14.58 -14.79
N GLY A 109 -1.00 13.62 -15.12
CA GLY A 109 0.17 13.29 -14.31
C GLY A 109 -0.13 12.28 -13.20
N ILE A 110 -1.21 11.53 -13.30
CA ILE A 110 -1.51 10.45 -12.35
C ILE A 110 -0.56 9.26 -12.62
N ASP A 111 0.14 8.83 -11.59
CA ASP A 111 1.14 7.77 -11.62
C ASP A 111 0.52 6.39 -11.40
N PHE A 112 -0.50 6.28 -10.53
CA PHE A 112 -1.18 5.03 -10.21
C PHE A 112 -2.67 5.24 -9.86
N ALA A 113 -3.43 4.14 -9.85
CA ALA A 113 -4.81 4.14 -9.41
C ALA A 113 -5.10 2.96 -8.47
N MET A 114 -5.88 3.22 -7.41
CA MET A 114 -6.48 2.19 -6.58
C MET A 114 -7.95 2.06 -6.94
N ILE A 115 -8.41 0.87 -7.33
CA ILE A 115 -9.75 0.66 -7.88
C ILE A 115 -10.54 -0.25 -6.95
N ARG A 116 -11.71 0.20 -6.50
CA ARG A 116 -12.55 -0.67 -5.68
C ARG A 116 -12.98 -1.90 -6.46
N SER A 117 -12.53 -3.07 -5.99
CA SER A 117 -12.93 -4.35 -6.58
C SER A 117 -14.33 -4.76 -6.13
N SER A 118 -14.62 -4.58 -4.86
CA SER A 118 -15.80 -5.17 -4.24
C SER A 118 -16.07 -4.59 -2.85
N ARG A 119 -17.21 -4.99 -2.32
CA ARG A 119 -17.65 -4.78 -0.95
C ARG A 119 -18.58 -5.90 -0.53
N GLY A 120 -18.90 -5.97 0.76
CA GLY A 120 -19.88 -6.90 1.27
C GLY A 120 -19.29 -8.18 1.84
N ARG A 121 -20.10 -8.97 2.48
CA ARG A 121 -19.80 -10.26 3.11
C ARG A 121 -20.80 -11.31 2.65
N ILE A 122 -20.62 -12.56 3.08
CA ILE A 122 -21.61 -13.63 2.84
C ILE A 122 -22.81 -13.40 3.78
N SER A 123 -23.73 -12.55 3.38
CA SER A 123 -24.99 -12.29 4.11
C SER A 123 -26.06 -11.77 3.16
N ASP A 124 -27.35 -11.91 3.58
CA ASP A 124 -28.47 -11.39 2.81
C ASP A 124 -28.55 -9.84 2.86
N ASP A 125 -28.11 -9.24 3.98
CA ASP A 125 -28.20 -7.80 4.21
C ASP A 125 -27.11 -7.00 3.47
N TYR A 126 -25.90 -7.57 3.38
CA TYR A 126 -24.73 -6.95 2.74
C TYR A 126 -24.01 -7.93 1.82
N PRO A 127 -24.67 -8.41 0.75
CA PRO A 127 -24.14 -9.46 -0.09
C PRO A 127 -22.81 -9.04 -0.72
N MET A 128 -21.88 -9.97 -0.76
CA MET A 128 -20.59 -9.79 -1.41
C MET A 128 -20.80 -9.46 -2.89
N THR A 129 -20.39 -8.28 -3.32
CA THR A 129 -20.73 -7.72 -4.63
C THR A 129 -19.50 -7.03 -5.22
N SER A 130 -19.22 -7.30 -6.51
CA SER A 130 -18.25 -6.52 -7.27
C SER A 130 -18.70 -5.06 -7.34
N ASP A 131 -17.73 -4.13 -7.33
CA ASP A 131 -18.04 -2.74 -7.65
C ASP A 131 -18.59 -2.65 -9.08
N THR A 132 -19.61 -1.80 -9.26
CA THR A 132 -20.34 -1.71 -10.52
C THR A 132 -19.43 -1.41 -11.71
N TYR A 133 -18.40 -0.58 -11.52
CA TYR A 133 -17.48 -0.16 -12.57
C TYR A 133 -16.08 -0.74 -12.44
N PHE A 134 -15.91 -1.77 -11.62
CA PHE A 134 -14.60 -2.39 -11.39
C PHE A 134 -13.92 -2.78 -12.70
N HIS A 135 -14.63 -3.52 -13.54
CA HIS A 135 -14.04 -4.07 -14.77
C HIS A 135 -13.75 -2.98 -15.82
N GLU A 136 -14.61 -1.96 -15.90
CA GLU A 136 -14.42 -0.80 -16.77
C GLU A 136 -13.20 0.00 -16.33
N ASN A 137 -13.09 0.29 -15.03
CA ASN A 137 -11.99 1.05 -14.46
C ASN A 137 -10.65 0.31 -14.58
N MET A 138 -10.62 -0.99 -14.27
CA MET A 138 -9.40 -1.79 -14.46
C MET A 138 -8.93 -1.79 -15.91
N LYS A 139 -9.84 -2.03 -16.87
CA LYS A 139 -9.50 -2.00 -18.31
C LYS A 139 -9.03 -0.62 -18.74
N GLY A 140 -9.73 0.42 -18.30
CA GLY A 140 -9.40 1.80 -18.64
C GLY A 140 -8.02 2.21 -18.15
N ALA A 141 -7.69 1.94 -16.88
CA ALA A 141 -6.38 2.21 -16.31
C ALA A 141 -5.27 1.45 -17.06
N MET A 142 -5.43 0.13 -17.23
CA MET A 142 -4.45 -0.72 -17.91
C MET A 142 -4.21 -0.30 -19.37
N GLN A 143 -5.27 -0.01 -20.13
CA GLN A 143 -5.16 0.40 -21.53
C GLN A 143 -4.43 1.74 -21.71
N ASN A 144 -4.46 2.59 -20.69
CA ASN A 144 -3.77 3.87 -20.69
C ASN A 144 -2.43 3.86 -19.94
N GLY A 145 -1.94 2.67 -19.55
CA GLY A 145 -0.63 2.52 -18.91
C GLY A 145 -0.57 3.18 -17.52
N ILE A 146 -1.69 3.16 -16.80
CA ILE A 146 -1.74 3.56 -15.38
C ILE A 146 -1.61 2.27 -14.56
N PRO A 147 -0.53 2.09 -13.78
CA PRO A 147 -0.40 1.00 -12.83
C PRO A 147 -1.58 0.99 -11.86
N ALA A 148 -2.18 -0.17 -11.64
CA ALA A 148 -3.37 -0.27 -10.81
C ALA A 148 -3.25 -1.34 -9.73
N GLY A 149 -3.81 -1.03 -8.56
CA GLY A 149 -4.13 -1.94 -7.49
C GLY A 149 -5.62 -1.97 -7.23
N VAL A 150 -6.04 -2.79 -6.28
CA VAL A 150 -7.45 -2.89 -5.94
C VAL A 150 -7.67 -2.81 -4.43
N TYR A 151 -8.85 -2.34 -4.02
CA TYR A 151 -9.28 -2.39 -2.64
C TYR A 151 -10.66 -3.04 -2.48
N HIS A 152 -10.86 -3.65 -1.33
CA HIS A 152 -12.12 -4.24 -0.91
C HIS A 152 -12.63 -3.55 0.34
N TYR A 153 -13.83 -2.99 0.29
CA TYR A 153 -14.48 -2.37 1.46
C TYR A 153 -15.05 -3.48 2.36
N CYS A 154 -14.47 -3.64 3.54
CA CYS A 154 -14.77 -4.70 4.48
C CYS A 154 -16.14 -4.55 5.14
N TYR A 155 -16.89 -5.64 5.15
CA TYR A 155 -18.12 -5.84 5.93
C TYR A 155 -18.07 -7.09 6.82
N ALA A 156 -16.96 -7.83 6.82
CA ALA A 156 -16.81 -9.04 7.63
C ALA A 156 -17.09 -8.77 9.10
N GLU A 157 -17.76 -9.69 9.76
CA GLU A 157 -18.01 -9.68 11.20
C GLU A 157 -17.17 -10.72 11.94
N THR A 158 -16.60 -11.65 11.18
CA THR A 158 -15.79 -12.76 11.68
C THR A 158 -14.50 -12.92 10.88
N VAL A 159 -13.56 -13.64 11.46
CA VAL A 159 -12.29 -14.00 10.79
C VAL A 159 -12.53 -14.83 9.52
N GLU A 160 -13.52 -15.73 9.55
CA GLU A 160 -13.83 -16.56 8.38
C GLU A 160 -14.45 -15.74 7.25
N GLU A 161 -15.35 -14.81 7.57
CA GLU A 161 -15.92 -13.90 6.56
C GLU A 161 -14.82 -13.03 5.93
N ALA A 162 -13.83 -12.54 6.69
CA ALA A 162 -12.71 -11.80 6.15
C ALA A 162 -11.87 -12.65 5.16
N ARG A 163 -11.70 -13.96 5.43
CA ARG A 163 -11.08 -14.89 4.49
C ARG A 163 -11.91 -15.07 3.22
N ASP A 164 -13.22 -15.14 3.36
CA ASP A 164 -14.11 -15.28 2.21
C ASP A 164 -14.14 -14.00 1.36
N GLU A 165 -14.09 -12.82 1.98
CA GLU A 165 -13.91 -11.55 1.28
C GLU A 165 -12.61 -11.55 0.46
N ALA A 166 -11.49 -12.03 1.03
CA ALA A 166 -10.22 -12.17 0.30
C ALA A 166 -10.33 -13.11 -0.90
N LYS A 167 -10.94 -14.29 -0.73
CA LYS A 167 -11.17 -15.25 -1.83
C LYS A 167 -12.03 -14.66 -2.94
N PHE A 168 -13.04 -13.86 -2.57
CA PHE A 168 -13.87 -13.17 -3.54
C PHE A 168 -13.06 -12.16 -4.36
N VAL A 169 -12.25 -11.33 -3.70
CA VAL A 169 -11.33 -10.40 -4.39
C VAL A 169 -10.42 -11.16 -5.36
N LEU A 170 -9.79 -12.24 -4.91
CA LEU A 170 -8.92 -13.07 -5.74
C LEU A 170 -9.66 -13.61 -6.99
N SER A 171 -10.93 -13.97 -6.85
CA SER A 171 -11.74 -14.41 -7.99
C SER A 171 -11.98 -13.30 -9.00
N LEU A 172 -12.23 -12.06 -8.55
CA LEU A 172 -12.49 -10.89 -9.39
C LEU A 172 -11.26 -10.43 -10.16
N ILE A 173 -10.09 -10.47 -9.52
CA ILE A 173 -8.84 -10.00 -10.13
C ILE A 173 -8.19 -11.03 -11.03
N SER A 174 -8.73 -12.25 -11.08
CA SER A 174 -8.23 -13.32 -11.96
C SER A 174 -8.26 -12.87 -13.42
N GLY A 175 -7.11 -12.84 -14.04
CA GLY A 175 -6.96 -12.40 -15.44
C GLY A 175 -6.56 -10.94 -15.64
N TYR A 176 -6.40 -10.17 -14.56
CA TYR A 176 -5.80 -8.83 -14.60
C TYR A 176 -4.34 -8.86 -14.21
N GLU A 177 -3.54 -8.00 -14.83
CA GLU A 177 -2.20 -7.68 -14.35
C GLU A 177 -2.30 -6.61 -13.26
N ILE A 178 -2.11 -7.02 -12.01
CA ILE A 178 -2.20 -6.13 -10.86
C ILE A 178 -0.81 -5.59 -10.53
N SER A 179 -0.61 -4.28 -10.67
CA SER A 179 0.69 -3.63 -10.48
C SER A 179 0.91 -3.13 -9.05
N TYR A 180 -0.18 -2.75 -8.40
CA TYR A 180 -0.23 -2.20 -7.06
C TYR A 180 -0.86 -3.20 -6.08
N PRO A 181 -0.89 -2.92 -4.78
CA PRO A 181 -1.38 -3.86 -3.78
C PRO A 181 -2.84 -4.27 -3.92
N ILE A 182 -3.18 -5.35 -3.21
CA ILE A 182 -4.55 -5.73 -2.87
C ILE A 182 -4.83 -5.24 -1.46
N VAL A 183 -5.81 -4.37 -1.30
CA VAL A 183 -6.02 -3.62 -0.06
C VAL A 183 -7.26 -4.10 0.69
N PHE A 184 -7.08 -4.34 1.98
CA PHE A 184 -8.17 -4.51 2.93
C PHE A 184 -8.53 -3.16 3.54
N ASP A 185 -9.69 -2.65 3.18
CA ASP A 185 -10.22 -1.38 3.65
C ASP A 185 -11.15 -1.63 4.83
N ILE A 186 -10.64 -1.40 6.05
CA ILE A 186 -11.35 -1.60 7.32
C ILE A 186 -11.48 -0.28 8.07
N GLU A 187 -12.58 0.42 7.87
CA GLU A 187 -12.75 1.78 8.37
C GLU A 187 -14.13 2.08 8.97
N ASP A 188 -15.11 1.19 8.79
CA ASP A 188 -16.48 1.48 9.15
C ASP A 188 -16.65 1.68 10.66
N GLN A 189 -17.17 2.83 11.04
CA GLN A 189 -17.52 3.17 12.42
C GLN A 189 -18.60 2.25 13.01
N TRP A 190 -19.25 1.45 12.17
CA TRP A 190 -20.18 0.42 12.61
C TRP A 190 -19.51 -0.58 13.55
N TYR A 191 -18.27 -0.99 13.26
CA TYR A 191 -17.50 -1.88 14.15
C TYR A 191 -17.34 -1.29 15.54
N VAL A 192 -16.97 -0.01 15.61
CA VAL A 192 -16.78 0.71 16.87
C VAL A 192 -18.09 0.81 17.64
N ARG A 193 -19.18 1.21 16.96
CA ARG A 193 -20.52 1.34 17.58
C ARG A 193 -21.09 0.01 18.05
N ASN A 194 -20.71 -1.09 17.45
CA ASN A 194 -21.14 -2.44 17.81
C ASN A 194 -20.16 -3.16 18.75
N GLY A 195 -19.14 -2.46 19.27
CA GLY A 195 -18.26 -2.96 20.31
C GLY A 195 -17.28 -4.04 19.89
N TYR A 196 -16.89 -4.07 18.62
CA TYR A 196 -15.85 -4.99 18.16
C TYR A 196 -14.53 -4.71 18.86
N SER A 197 -13.93 -5.75 19.38
CA SER A 197 -12.66 -5.61 20.09
C SER A 197 -11.50 -5.37 19.11
N LYS A 198 -10.48 -4.65 19.59
CA LYS A 198 -9.20 -4.52 18.87
C LYS A 198 -8.66 -5.88 18.41
N GLN A 199 -8.74 -6.89 19.27
CA GLN A 199 -8.28 -8.23 18.95
C GLN A 199 -9.06 -8.84 17.78
N THR A 200 -10.39 -8.70 17.75
CA THR A 200 -11.23 -9.23 16.67
C THR A 200 -10.92 -8.53 15.35
N LEU A 201 -10.88 -7.20 15.33
CA LEU A 201 -10.59 -6.43 14.11
C LEU A 201 -9.19 -6.72 13.57
N THR A 202 -8.21 -6.87 14.47
CA THR A 202 -6.85 -7.26 14.08
C THR A 202 -6.82 -8.66 13.47
N ALA A 203 -7.52 -9.63 14.07
CA ALA A 203 -7.55 -11.00 13.55
C ALA A 203 -8.27 -11.09 12.18
N MET A 204 -9.32 -10.32 11.96
CA MET A 204 -10.00 -10.21 10.66
C MET A 204 -9.06 -9.63 9.60
N THR A 205 -8.37 -8.52 9.94
CA THR A 205 -7.38 -7.89 9.05
C THR A 205 -6.25 -8.86 8.69
N GLU A 206 -5.73 -9.57 9.68
CA GLU A 206 -4.68 -10.57 9.46
C GLU A 206 -5.15 -11.69 8.54
N ALA A 207 -6.38 -12.19 8.76
CA ALA A 207 -6.94 -13.28 7.97
C ALA A 207 -7.12 -12.94 6.49
N PHE A 208 -7.64 -11.75 6.18
CA PHE A 208 -7.72 -11.27 4.80
C PHE A 208 -6.32 -11.18 4.16
N CYS A 209 -5.41 -10.49 4.85
CA CYS A 209 -4.05 -10.28 4.33
C CYS A 209 -3.28 -11.59 4.13
N GLU A 210 -3.47 -12.58 5.00
CA GLU A 210 -2.87 -13.90 4.84
C GLU A 210 -3.37 -14.63 3.58
N GLU A 211 -4.68 -14.60 3.30
CA GLU A 211 -5.22 -15.21 2.08
C GLU A 211 -4.65 -14.55 0.82
N ILE A 212 -4.56 -13.23 0.80
CA ILE A 212 -3.97 -12.49 -0.32
C ILE A 212 -2.49 -12.85 -0.48
N ALA A 213 -1.72 -12.87 0.62
CA ALA A 213 -0.31 -13.21 0.61
C ALA A 213 -0.05 -14.66 0.15
N ASN A 214 -0.86 -15.62 0.65
CA ASN A 214 -0.76 -17.02 0.28
C ASN A 214 -1.06 -17.26 -1.21
N ALA A 215 -1.87 -16.41 -1.82
CA ALA A 215 -2.11 -16.41 -3.26
C ALA A 215 -0.99 -15.73 -4.09
N GLY A 216 0.07 -15.23 -3.43
CA GLY A 216 1.22 -14.59 -4.09
C GLY A 216 1.01 -13.11 -4.42
N TYR A 217 0.01 -12.47 -3.83
CA TYR A 217 -0.24 -11.04 -4.00
C TYR A 217 0.27 -10.24 -2.79
N LEU A 218 0.51 -8.95 -3.01
CA LEU A 218 0.94 -8.02 -1.97
C LEU A 218 -0.28 -7.43 -1.22
N PRO A 219 -0.54 -7.81 0.04
CA PRO A 219 -1.60 -7.21 0.83
C PRO A 219 -1.15 -5.88 1.43
N VAL A 220 -2.08 -4.94 1.54
CA VAL A 220 -1.95 -3.66 2.24
C VAL A 220 -3.20 -3.45 3.09
N VAL A 221 -3.06 -2.76 4.21
CA VAL A 221 -4.19 -2.39 5.08
C VAL A 221 -4.46 -0.90 4.92
N TYR A 222 -5.73 -0.56 4.64
CA TYR A 222 -6.20 0.82 4.63
C TYR A 222 -7.15 1.08 5.77
N SER A 223 -7.02 2.24 6.38
CA SER A 223 -7.96 2.81 7.33
C SER A 223 -7.63 4.28 7.64
N TYR A 224 -8.50 4.93 8.41
CA TYR A 224 -8.21 6.23 9.01
C TYR A 224 -7.06 6.17 10.02
N ALA A 225 -6.30 7.25 10.14
CA ALA A 225 -5.24 7.38 11.14
C ALA A 225 -5.74 7.11 12.57
N SER A 226 -6.93 7.57 12.91
CA SER A 226 -7.55 7.32 14.21
C SER A 226 -7.93 5.86 14.44
N PHE A 227 -8.36 5.16 13.39
CA PHE A 227 -8.71 3.74 13.46
C PHE A 227 -7.47 2.88 13.70
N PHE A 228 -6.41 3.11 12.94
CA PHE A 228 -5.11 2.47 13.16
C PHE A 228 -4.59 2.66 14.60
N ASN A 229 -4.63 3.88 15.11
CA ASN A 229 -4.12 4.19 16.44
C ASN A 229 -4.95 3.55 17.57
N SER A 230 -6.24 3.35 17.36
CA SER A 230 -7.18 2.99 18.44
C SER A 230 -7.69 1.55 18.35
N TYR A 231 -7.97 1.06 17.16
CA TYR A 231 -8.78 -0.15 16.98
C TYR A 231 -8.04 -1.32 16.33
N LEU A 232 -6.80 -1.13 15.86
CA LEU A 232 -5.97 -2.21 15.33
C LEU A 232 -4.67 -2.36 16.13
N ASP A 233 -4.25 -3.61 16.38
CA ASP A 233 -2.92 -3.89 16.93
C ASP A 233 -1.88 -3.85 15.81
N MET A 234 -1.28 -2.69 15.61
CA MET A 234 -0.28 -2.48 14.57
C MET A 234 1.06 -3.16 14.86
N THR A 235 1.26 -3.69 16.06
CA THR A 235 2.41 -4.56 16.35
C THR A 235 2.20 -5.95 15.72
N ALA A 236 1.01 -6.52 15.89
CA ALA A 236 0.64 -7.79 15.26
C ALA A 236 0.61 -7.67 13.72
N LEU A 237 0.11 -6.55 13.20
CA LEU A 237 0.00 -6.27 11.76
C LEU A 237 1.27 -5.67 11.14
N SER A 238 2.40 -5.60 11.86
CA SER A 238 3.63 -4.92 11.42
C SER A 238 4.25 -5.48 10.13
N LYS A 239 3.88 -6.69 9.75
CA LYS A 239 4.30 -7.33 8.49
C LYS A 239 3.55 -6.78 7.25
N TYR A 240 2.45 -6.06 7.43
CA TYR A 240 1.66 -5.51 6.33
C TYR A 240 1.90 -4.02 6.17
N PRO A 241 2.12 -3.56 4.93
CA PRO A 241 2.20 -2.12 4.65
C PRO A 241 0.87 -1.43 4.93
N VAL A 242 0.95 -0.12 5.20
CA VAL A 242 -0.20 0.71 5.55
C VAL A 242 -0.46 1.77 4.48
N TRP A 243 -1.72 1.91 4.10
CA TRP A 243 -2.28 3.05 3.40
C TRP A 243 -3.18 3.80 4.37
N VAL A 244 -2.77 5.00 4.78
CA VAL A 244 -3.48 5.77 5.81
C VAL A 244 -4.31 6.88 5.21
N ALA A 245 -5.56 7.03 5.64
CA ALA A 245 -6.37 8.18 5.33
C ALA A 245 -6.27 9.23 6.44
N HIS A 246 -5.96 10.45 6.08
CA HIS A 246 -6.03 11.62 6.93
C HIS A 246 -6.00 12.88 6.08
N VAL A 247 -7.15 13.50 5.89
CA VAL A 247 -7.33 14.68 5.05
C VAL A 247 -7.19 15.98 5.87
N ASP A 248 -7.08 17.12 5.19
CA ASP A 248 -6.98 18.45 5.78
C ASP A 248 -5.81 18.61 6.75
N THR A 249 -4.69 17.98 6.46
CA THR A 249 -3.48 18.04 7.29
C THR A 249 -2.22 17.99 6.45
N ASP A 250 -1.13 18.52 6.96
CA ASP A 250 0.18 18.47 6.30
C ASP A 250 0.85 17.08 6.40
N LYS A 251 0.37 16.22 7.31
CA LYS A 251 0.85 14.84 7.49
C LYS A 251 -0.16 14.02 8.29
N PRO A 252 -0.23 12.70 8.08
CA PRO A 252 -1.06 11.83 8.89
C PRO A 252 -0.72 11.88 10.38
N ALA A 253 -1.75 11.90 11.23
CA ALA A 253 -1.59 11.74 12.68
C ALA A 253 -1.45 10.26 13.09
N TYR A 254 -1.10 9.37 12.15
CA TYR A 254 -0.74 8.00 12.41
C TYR A 254 0.69 7.92 12.92
N SER A 255 0.89 7.20 14.03
CA SER A 255 2.20 7.12 14.71
C SER A 255 3.14 6.07 14.12
N GLY A 256 2.63 5.17 13.27
CA GLY A 256 3.41 4.11 12.62
C GLY A 256 3.97 4.51 11.26
N THR A 257 4.61 3.54 10.60
CA THR A 257 5.08 3.70 9.22
C THR A 257 3.94 3.47 8.24
N TYR A 258 3.82 4.33 7.25
CA TYR A 258 2.86 4.18 6.15
C TYR A 258 3.59 4.32 4.81
N PHE A 259 3.01 3.73 3.78
CA PHE A 259 3.57 3.69 2.43
C PHE A 259 2.70 4.43 1.42
N MET A 260 1.42 4.58 1.74
CA MET A 260 0.46 5.38 1.00
C MET A 260 -0.31 6.27 1.96
N TRP A 261 -0.73 7.42 1.47
CA TRP A 261 -1.51 8.40 2.21
C TRP A 261 -2.61 9.01 1.32
N GLN A 262 -3.87 8.74 1.67
CA GLN A 262 -5.02 9.44 1.12
C GLN A 262 -5.16 10.79 1.83
N TYR A 263 -4.87 11.86 1.09
CA TYR A 263 -4.73 13.20 1.66
C TYR A 263 -5.87 14.14 1.33
N SER A 264 -6.72 13.80 0.36
CA SER A 264 -7.88 14.60 -0.03
C SER A 264 -9.01 13.70 -0.56
N TRP A 265 -10.24 14.14 -0.34
CA TRP A 265 -11.47 13.56 -0.92
C TRP A 265 -12.11 14.48 -1.96
N GLU A 266 -11.52 15.64 -2.21
CA GLU A 266 -12.06 16.72 -3.06
C GLU A 266 -11.09 17.06 -4.20
N GLY A 267 -10.37 16.03 -4.72
CA GLY A 267 -9.50 16.20 -5.87
C GLY A 267 -10.30 16.46 -7.15
N SER A 268 -9.73 17.25 -8.05
CA SER A 268 -10.31 17.48 -9.38
C SER A 268 -9.30 17.10 -10.45
N ILE A 269 -9.61 16.04 -11.20
CA ILE A 269 -8.74 15.47 -12.21
C ILE A 269 -9.43 15.46 -13.56
N SER A 270 -8.75 15.97 -14.59
CA SER A 270 -9.31 15.94 -15.95
C SER A 270 -9.61 14.49 -16.37
N GLY A 271 -10.84 14.25 -16.82
CA GLY A 271 -11.32 12.92 -17.18
C GLY A 271 -12.20 12.25 -16.12
N ILE A 272 -12.38 12.87 -14.96
CA ILE A 272 -13.30 12.43 -13.91
C ILE A 272 -14.28 13.57 -13.65
N ASP A 273 -15.57 13.27 -13.64
CA ASP A 273 -16.61 14.23 -13.30
C ASP A 273 -16.87 14.20 -11.79
N GLY A 274 -16.74 15.37 -11.13
CA GLY A 274 -16.89 15.49 -9.67
C GLY A 274 -15.58 15.24 -8.92
N ASP A 275 -15.73 15.00 -7.62
CA ASP A 275 -14.61 14.83 -6.70
C ASP A 275 -14.01 13.42 -6.82
N VAL A 276 -12.69 13.34 -6.61
CA VAL A 276 -11.95 12.09 -6.58
C VAL A 276 -10.96 12.10 -5.42
N ASP A 277 -10.77 10.95 -4.81
CA ASP A 277 -9.82 10.77 -3.74
C ASP A 277 -8.40 10.80 -4.27
N MET A 278 -7.53 11.54 -3.56
CA MET A 278 -6.14 11.78 -3.96
C MET A 278 -5.17 11.14 -3.00
N ASP A 279 -4.15 10.51 -3.58
CA ASP A 279 -3.19 9.72 -2.85
C ASP A 279 -1.74 10.13 -3.11
N HIS A 280 -0.94 10.04 -2.07
CA HIS A 280 0.51 9.94 -2.19
C HIS A 280 0.96 8.49 -1.98
N CYS A 281 1.86 8.02 -2.82
CA CYS A 281 2.55 6.75 -2.62
C CYS A 281 4.06 6.97 -2.56
N TYR A 282 4.70 6.45 -1.51
CA TYR A 282 6.12 6.63 -1.24
C TYR A 282 6.97 5.43 -1.70
N VAL A 283 6.33 4.47 -2.36
CA VAL A 283 6.95 3.25 -2.89
C VAL A 283 6.49 3.03 -4.32
N ASP A 284 7.41 2.76 -5.23
CA ASP A 284 7.06 2.25 -6.55
C ASP A 284 6.66 0.77 -6.45
N PHE A 285 5.38 0.53 -6.18
CA PHE A 285 4.86 -0.82 -6.07
C PHE A 285 4.86 -1.58 -7.39
N ASP A 286 4.81 -0.88 -8.54
CA ASP A 286 4.93 -1.54 -9.84
C ASP A 286 6.32 -2.16 -10.01
N ALA A 287 7.38 -1.40 -9.72
CA ALA A 287 8.73 -1.92 -9.73
C ALA A 287 8.95 -2.99 -8.66
N TYR A 288 8.37 -2.81 -7.46
CA TYR A 288 8.47 -3.76 -6.37
C TYR A 288 7.85 -5.13 -6.73
N THR A 289 6.60 -5.14 -7.18
CA THR A 289 5.90 -6.39 -7.52
C THR A 289 6.58 -7.14 -8.65
N ARG A 290 7.13 -6.44 -9.66
CA ARG A 290 7.95 -7.06 -10.73
C ARG A 290 9.21 -7.70 -10.16
N LYS A 291 9.96 -6.96 -9.34
CA LYS A 291 11.23 -7.45 -8.80
C LYS A 291 11.08 -8.73 -7.99
N PHE A 292 10.00 -8.82 -7.20
CA PHE A 292 9.77 -9.95 -6.30
C PHE A 292 8.81 -11.01 -6.87
N GLY A 293 8.35 -10.85 -8.11
CA GLY A 293 7.46 -11.82 -8.77
C GLY A 293 6.11 -11.93 -8.07
N LEU A 294 5.64 -10.85 -7.42
CA LEU A 294 4.34 -10.79 -6.76
C LEU A 294 3.24 -10.43 -7.76
N ASN A 295 1.99 -10.61 -7.35
CA ASN A 295 0.80 -10.26 -8.13
C ASN A 295 0.76 -10.94 -9.52
N GLY A 296 1.35 -12.13 -9.63
CA GLY A 296 1.45 -12.86 -10.90
C GLY A 296 2.44 -12.24 -11.92
N ARG A 297 3.21 -11.24 -11.51
CA ARG A 297 4.17 -10.53 -12.38
C ARG A 297 5.52 -11.27 -12.40
N LYS A 298 6.13 -11.32 -13.59
CA LYS A 298 7.42 -11.99 -13.84
C LYS A 298 8.44 -11.01 -14.39
#